data_6ab418141d912d2952601153208f14ac
#
_entry.id   6ab418141d912d2952601153208f14ac
#
_cell.length_a   1.000
_cell.length_b   1.000
_cell.length_c   1.000
_cell.angle_alpha   90.00
_cell.angle_beta   90.00
_cell.angle_gamma   90.00
#
_symmetry.space_group_name_H-M   'P 1'
#
loop_
_entity.id
_entity.type
_entity.pdbx_description
1 polymer ?
#
loop_
_entity_poly.entity_id
_entity_poly.type
_entity_poly.pdbx_seq_one_letter_code
_entity_poly.pdbx_strand_id
1 'polypeptide(L)'
;METGRIVKLISGVYQVDVGGKKYNTKPRGLFRKKKFSPVVGDIVDFDIQNEDEGYIHHVHERHNALKRPPVSNIDGLVIVMSAVEPNFSTQLLDRFLVIAHSYNLSPSILVTKKDIASETQINHIETILNTYKEIGYSVQFVGKETDKVDIVNTWPNGLIVLSGQSGVGKSTFINTFKPELNLETNDISKSLNRGKHTTRHVELFE
;
A
#
# COMPACT_ATOMS: atom_id res chain seq x y z
N MET A 1 -2.00 -30.29 -2.88
CA MET A 1 -2.39 -29.00 -3.48
C MET A 1 -2.87 -28.11 -2.36
N GLU A 2 -2.25 -26.95 -2.21
CA GLU A 2 -2.53 -26.00 -1.13
C GLU A 2 -3.07 -24.72 -1.72
N THR A 3 -3.84 -23.96 -0.94
CA THR A 3 -4.33 -22.64 -1.30
C THR A 3 -3.75 -21.62 -0.33
N GLY A 4 -3.20 -20.51 -0.86
CA GLY A 4 -2.60 -19.47 -0.04
C GLY A 4 -2.62 -18.10 -0.72
N ARG A 5 -2.17 -17.09 0.01
CA ARG A 5 -2.07 -15.72 -0.49
C ARG A 5 -0.63 -15.39 -0.90
N ILE A 6 -0.46 -14.79 -2.06
CA ILE A 6 0.85 -14.23 -2.44
C ILE A 6 1.13 -13.01 -1.55
N VAL A 7 2.18 -13.09 -0.75
CA VAL A 7 2.58 -12.02 0.18
C VAL A 7 3.79 -11.23 -0.30
N LYS A 8 4.58 -11.77 -1.25
CA LYS A 8 5.79 -11.12 -1.74
C LYS A 8 6.13 -11.58 -3.15
N LEU A 9 6.70 -10.67 -3.95
CA LEU A 9 7.24 -10.95 -5.28
C LEU A 9 8.65 -10.38 -5.40
N ILE A 10 9.63 -11.25 -5.59
CA ILE A 10 11.03 -10.88 -5.82
C ILE A 10 11.58 -11.68 -6.99
N SER A 11 12.10 -11.01 -8.00
CA SER A 11 12.82 -11.64 -9.14
C SER A 11 12.08 -12.82 -9.79
N GLY A 12 10.73 -12.74 -9.86
CA GLY A 12 9.91 -13.77 -10.46
C GLY A 12 9.59 -14.99 -9.56
N VAL A 13 9.99 -14.94 -8.30
CA VAL A 13 9.60 -15.88 -7.25
C VAL A 13 8.48 -15.25 -6.43
N TYR A 14 7.38 -15.98 -6.27
CA TYR A 14 6.21 -15.59 -5.51
C TYR A 14 6.23 -16.31 -4.16
N GLN A 15 6.26 -15.56 -3.08
CA GLN A 15 6.13 -16.13 -1.74
C GLN A 15 4.64 -16.22 -1.40
N VAL A 16 4.17 -17.45 -1.16
CA VAL A 16 2.78 -17.74 -0.81
C VAL A 16 2.72 -18.09 0.67
N ASP A 17 1.84 -17.45 1.40
CA ASP A 17 1.55 -17.72 2.79
C ASP A 17 0.35 -18.65 2.93
N VAL A 18 0.51 -19.69 3.75
CA VAL A 18 -0.53 -20.64 4.15
C VAL A 18 -0.52 -20.77 5.66
N GLY A 19 -1.35 -19.98 6.33
CA GLY A 19 -1.47 -20.03 7.79
C GLY A 19 -0.19 -19.72 8.55
N GLY A 20 0.65 -18.78 8.05
CA GLY A 20 1.92 -18.38 8.64
C GLY A 20 3.13 -19.12 8.08
N LYS A 21 2.95 -20.22 7.35
CA LYS A 21 4.04 -20.90 6.64
C LYS A 21 4.19 -20.36 5.23
N LYS A 22 5.39 -19.96 4.86
CA LYS A 22 5.71 -19.31 3.59
C LYS A 22 6.42 -20.25 2.63
N TYR A 23 5.93 -20.33 1.38
CA TYR A 23 6.47 -21.16 0.31
C TYR A 23 6.95 -20.30 -0.85
N ASN A 24 8.14 -20.56 -1.37
CA ASN A 24 8.67 -19.90 -2.55
C ASN A 24 8.15 -20.59 -3.81
N THR A 25 7.31 -19.94 -4.56
CA THR A 25 6.62 -20.56 -5.69
C THR A 25 6.98 -19.88 -7.01
N LYS A 26 6.82 -20.64 -8.10
CA LYS A 26 6.96 -20.14 -9.46
C LYS A 26 5.68 -20.43 -10.24
N PRO A 27 5.25 -19.55 -11.15
CA PRO A 27 4.10 -19.81 -11.98
C PRO A 27 4.45 -20.86 -13.03
N ARG A 28 3.55 -21.80 -13.32
CA ARG A 28 3.71 -22.73 -14.45
C ARG A 28 3.68 -22.00 -15.78
N GLY A 29 4.31 -22.56 -16.81
CA GLY A 29 4.47 -21.94 -18.13
C GLY A 29 3.15 -21.51 -18.81
N LEU A 30 2.00 -22.05 -18.40
CA LEU A 30 0.68 -21.66 -18.88
C LEU A 30 0.34 -20.17 -18.63
N PHE A 31 0.85 -19.58 -17.55
CA PHE A 31 0.63 -18.17 -17.24
C PHE A 31 1.32 -17.24 -18.26
N ARG A 32 2.50 -17.64 -18.74
CA ARG A 32 3.22 -16.89 -19.79
C ARG A 32 2.44 -16.88 -21.11
N LYS A 33 1.79 -17.99 -21.46
CA LYS A 33 0.96 -18.09 -22.69
C LYS A 33 -0.30 -17.22 -22.59
N LYS A 34 -0.91 -17.09 -21.41
CA LYS A 34 -2.12 -16.30 -21.19
C LYS A 34 -1.86 -14.80 -20.99
N LYS A 35 -0.61 -14.33 -21.04
CA LYS A 35 -0.22 -12.93 -20.74
C LYS A 35 -0.76 -12.46 -19.37
N PHE A 36 -0.97 -13.39 -18.46
CA PHE A 36 -1.47 -13.13 -17.10
C PHE A 36 -0.32 -13.34 -16.12
N SER A 37 -0.11 -12.37 -15.24
CA SER A 37 0.89 -12.46 -14.17
C SER A 37 0.20 -12.39 -12.82
N PRO A 38 0.49 -13.36 -11.92
CA PRO A 38 0.09 -13.22 -10.53
C PRO A 38 0.69 -11.96 -9.92
N VAL A 39 -0.01 -11.40 -8.94
CA VAL A 39 0.46 -10.23 -8.18
C VAL A 39 0.35 -10.50 -6.68
N VAL A 40 0.98 -9.68 -5.88
CA VAL A 40 0.82 -9.71 -4.43
C VAL A 40 -0.65 -9.49 -4.07
N GLY A 41 -1.16 -10.23 -3.10
CA GLY A 41 -2.59 -10.25 -2.72
C GLY A 41 -3.42 -11.33 -3.41
N ASP A 42 -2.94 -11.92 -4.51
CA ASP A 42 -3.67 -13.01 -5.16
C ASP A 42 -3.79 -14.23 -4.25
N ILE A 43 -4.98 -14.84 -4.29
CA ILE A 43 -5.20 -16.18 -3.75
C ILE A 43 -4.87 -17.18 -4.84
N VAL A 44 -4.02 -18.13 -4.54
CA VAL A 44 -3.50 -19.09 -5.51
C VAL A 44 -3.55 -20.52 -5.00
N ASP A 45 -3.79 -21.45 -5.95
CA ASP A 45 -3.56 -22.87 -5.70
C ASP A 45 -2.19 -23.25 -6.25
N PHE A 46 -1.45 -24.02 -5.44
CA PHE A 46 -0.11 -24.45 -5.78
C PHE A 46 0.19 -25.86 -5.27
N ASP A 47 1.13 -26.54 -5.93
CA ASP A 47 1.68 -27.82 -5.47
C ASP A 47 2.99 -27.57 -4.75
N ILE A 48 3.15 -28.19 -3.60
CA ILE A 48 4.40 -28.25 -2.85
C ILE A 48 5.29 -29.30 -3.53
N GLN A 49 6.51 -28.92 -3.88
CA GLN A 49 7.52 -29.83 -4.46
C GLN A 49 8.52 -30.28 -3.38
N ASN A 50 8.95 -29.37 -2.54
CA ASN A 50 9.86 -29.57 -1.41
C ASN A 50 9.33 -28.80 -0.20
N GLU A 51 10.05 -28.86 0.94
CA GLU A 51 9.61 -28.22 2.19
C GLU A 51 9.19 -26.75 2.04
N ASP A 52 9.86 -25.99 1.14
CA ASP A 52 9.64 -24.55 0.98
C ASP A 52 9.43 -24.10 -0.49
N GLU A 53 9.30 -25.03 -1.44
CA GLU A 53 9.14 -24.70 -2.86
C GLU A 53 7.87 -25.26 -3.47
N GLY A 54 7.29 -24.56 -4.45
CA GLY A 54 6.11 -25.00 -5.14
C GLY A 54 5.87 -24.35 -6.51
N TYR A 55 4.81 -24.82 -7.18
CA TYR A 55 4.37 -24.26 -8.46
C TYR A 55 2.91 -23.83 -8.42
N ILE A 56 2.66 -22.57 -8.77
CA ILE A 56 1.32 -22.01 -8.90
C ILE A 56 0.65 -22.60 -10.14
N HIS A 57 -0.54 -23.16 -9.94
CA HIS A 57 -1.40 -23.73 -10.99
C HIS A 57 -2.55 -22.84 -11.36
N HIS A 58 -3.16 -22.21 -10.35
CA HIS A 58 -4.37 -21.42 -10.50
C HIS A 58 -4.27 -20.13 -9.70
N VAL A 59 -4.86 -19.08 -10.23
CA VAL A 59 -5.09 -17.82 -9.53
C VAL A 59 -6.58 -17.63 -9.47
N HIS A 60 -7.12 -17.51 -8.26
CA HIS A 60 -8.54 -17.27 -8.03
C HIS A 60 -8.98 -15.92 -8.58
N GLU A 61 -10.27 -15.76 -8.79
CA GLU A 61 -10.84 -14.48 -9.24
C GLU A 61 -10.53 -13.37 -8.24
N ARG A 62 -10.11 -12.24 -8.77
CA ARG A 62 -9.80 -11.04 -7.98
C ARG A 62 -11.07 -10.22 -7.81
N HIS A 63 -11.40 -9.83 -6.57
CA HIS A 63 -12.49 -8.88 -6.38
C HIS A 63 -12.07 -7.44 -6.74
N ASN A 64 -10.78 -7.13 -6.67
CA ASN A 64 -10.20 -5.90 -7.21
C ASN A 64 -8.69 -6.08 -7.50
N ALA A 65 -8.11 -5.16 -8.24
CA ALA A 65 -6.67 -5.14 -8.47
C ALA A 65 -6.19 -3.75 -8.89
N LEU A 66 -5.16 -3.24 -8.24
CA LEU A 66 -4.45 -2.03 -8.66
C LEU A 66 -3.35 -2.38 -9.67
N LYS A 67 -3.08 -1.45 -10.58
CA LYS A 67 -1.93 -1.55 -11.50
C LYS A 67 -0.64 -1.00 -10.89
N ARG A 68 -0.76 -0.03 -9.98
CA ARG A 68 0.37 0.64 -9.31
C ARG A 68 -0.01 1.05 -7.90
N PRO A 69 0.53 0.38 -6.88
CA PRO A 69 1.35 -0.84 -6.97
C PRO A 69 0.55 -2.02 -7.53
N PRO A 70 1.20 -3.03 -8.17
CA PRO A 70 0.51 -4.22 -8.65
C PRO A 70 0.13 -5.11 -7.46
N VAL A 71 -1.10 -4.95 -6.98
CA VAL A 71 -1.66 -5.66 -5.83
C VAL A 71 -3.14 -5.94 -6.07
N SER A 72 -3.63 -7.08 -5.57
CA SER A 72 -5.02 -7.51 -5.71
C SER A 72 -5.67 -7.81 -4.36
N ASN A 73 -6.98 -7.97 -4.39
CA ASN A 73 -7.80 -8.39 -3.25
C ASN A 73 -7.55 -7.50 -2.01
N ILE A 74 -7.52 -6.19 -2.22
CA ILE A 74 -7.33 -5.20 -1.17
C ILE A 74 -8.67 -4.82 -0.54
N ASP A 75 -8.67 -4.70 0.78
CA ASP A 75 -9.86 -4.39 1.59
C ASP A 75 -9.95 -2.88 1.88
N GLY A 76 -8.81 -2.19 1.87
CA GLY A 76 -8.77 -0.73 2.05
C GLY A 76 -7.61 -0.06 1.34
N LEU A 77 -7.82 1.19 0.97
CA LEU A 77 -6.82 2.07 0.39
C LEU A 77 -6.70 3.33 1.24
N VAL A 78 -5.48 3.66 1.65
CA VAL A 78 -5.20 4.91 2.36
C VAL A 78 -4.33 5.80 1.48
N ILE A 79 -4.85 6.95 1.12
CA ILE A 79 -4.12 7.97 0.38
C ILE A 79 -3.34 8.81 1.40
N VAL A 80 -2.02 8.67 1.36
CA VAL A 80 -1.12 9.37 2.27
C VAL A 80 -0.63 10.64 1.59
N MET A 81 -0.96 11.76 2.20
CA MET A 81 -0.49 13.10 1.84
C MET A 81 0.40 13.62 2.97
N SER A 82 1.22 14.62 2.71
CA SER A 82 1.96 15.33 3.76
C SER A 82 1.48 16.77 3.88
N ALA A 83 1.50 17.31 5.07
CA ALA A 83 1.21 18.72 5.29
C ALA A 83 2.31 19.59 4.67
N VAL A 84 3.56 19.13 4.80
CA VAL A 84 4.78 19.80 4.29
C VAL A 84 5.78 18.78 3.76
N GLU A 85 6.64 19.18 2.85
CA GLU A 85 7.79 18.43 2.34
C GLU A 85 7.48 16.98 1.88
N PRO A 86 6.70 16.81 0.79
CA PRO A 86 6.19 17.81 -0.14
C PRO A 86 4.94 18.53 0.40
N ASN A 87 4.69 19.73 -0.08
CA ASN A 87 3.52 20.51 0.32
C ASN A 87 2.22 19.78 -0.07
N PHE A 88 1.20 19.96 0.75
CA PHE A 88 -0.14 19.46 0.47
C PHE A 88 -0.67 19.99 -0.87
N SER A 89 -1.29 19.12 -1.65
CA SER A 89 -1.84 19.46 -2.97
C SER A 89 -3.19 18.80 -3.16
N THR A 90 -4.24 19.61 -3.26
CA THR A 90 -5.60 19.15 -3.57
C THR A 90 -5.66 18.49 -4.94
N GLN A 91 -5.00 19.08 -5.95
CA GLN A 91 -4.97 18.52 -7.29
C GLN A 91 -4.38 17.08 -7.31
N LEU A 92 -3.37 16.81 -6.50
CA LEU A 92 -2.78 15.49 -6.41
C LEU A 92 -3.71 14.53 -5.63
N LEU A 93 -4.32 15.01 -4.55
CA LEU A 93 -5.30 14.25 -3.78
C LEU A 93 -6.48 13.83 -4.68
N ASP A 94 -7.07 14.77 -5.41
CA ASP A 94 -8.19 14.49 -6.32
C ASP A 94 -7.85 13.43 -7.37
N ARG A 95 -6.64 13.48 -7.92
CA ARG A 95 -6.17 12.45 -8.87
C ARG A 95 -6.10 11.07 -8.24
N PHE A 96 -5.60 10.96 -6.99
CA PHE A 96 -5.59 9.70 -6.27
C PHE A 96 -7.00 9.20 -5.97
N LEU A 97 -7.91 10.09 -5.57
CA LEU A 97 -9.31 9.75 -5.30
C LEU A 97 -10.02 9.22 -6.56
N VAL A 98 -9.88 9.91 -7.69
CA VAL A 98 -10.43 9.47 -8.98
C VAL A 98 -9.90 8.10 -9.39
N ILE A 99 -8.58 7.87 -9.22
CA ILE A 99 -7.99 6.56 -9.49
C ILE A 99 -8.57 5.50 -8.56
N ALA A 100 -8.68 5.77 -7.26
CA ALA A 100 -9.25 4.83 -6.29
C ALA A 100 -10.68 4.43 -6.68
N HIS A 101 -11.54 5.40 -6.97
CA HIS A 101 -12.91 5.13 -7.39
C HIS A 101 -13.00 4.38 -8.72
N SER A 102 -12.05 4.57 -9.66
CA SER A 102 -12.01 3.79 -10.90
C SER A 102 -11.74 2.29 -10.69
N TYR A 103 -11.26 1.92 -9.49
CA TYR A 103 -11.08 0.54 -9.05
C TYR A 103 -12.14 0.08 -8.04
N ASN A 104 -13.24 0.85 -7.89
CA ASN A 104 -14.31 0.60 -6.91
C ASN A 104 -13.81 0.54 -5.46
N LEU A 105 -12.81 1.36 -5.13
CA LEU A 105 -12.26 1.47 -3.78
C LEU A 105 -12.75 2.75 -3.12
N SER A 106 -13.06 2.67 -1.83
CA SER A 106 -13.39 3.83 -0.98
C SER A 106 -12.16 4.16 -0.13
N PRO A 107 -11.34 5.16 -0.52
CA PRO A 107 -10.12 5.46 0.18
C PRO A 107 -10.35 6.31 1.44
N SER A 108 -9.48 6.12 2.43
CA SER A 108 -9.26 7.05 3.53
C SER A 108 -8.11 8.01 3.20
N ILE A 109 -8.12 9.19 3.79
CA ILE A 109 -7.08 10.22 3.61
C ILE A 109 -6.28 10.33 4.90
N LEU A 110 -4.97 10.18 4.82
CA LEU A 110 -4.04 10.33 5.93
C LEU A 110 -3.07 11.48 5.64
N VAL A 111 -3.07 12.52 6.47
CA VAL A 111 -2.14 13.65 6.35
C VAL A 111 -1.06 13.52 7.41
N THR A 112 0.16 13.33 6.94
CA THR A 112 1.35 13.15 7.78
C THR A 112 2.08 14.47 8.05
N LYS A 113 3.09 14.41 8.93
CA LYS A 113 3.99 15.53 9.24
C LYS A 113 3.26 16.74 9.84
N LYS A 114 2.19 16.48 10.58
CA LYS A 114 1.46 17.51 11.34
C LYS A 114 2.38 18.22 12.33
N ASP A 115 3.34 17.50 12.90
CA ASP A 115 4.27 17.96 13.94
C ASP A 115 5.34 18.95 13.48
N ILE A 116 5.62 19.00 12.17
CA ILE A 116 6.61 19.94 11.59
C ILE A 116 5.98 21.04 10.74
N ALA A 117 4.67 20.98 10.51
CA ALA A 117 3.92 22.04 9.84
C ALA A 117 3.55 23.17 10.82
N SER A 118 3.48 24.39 10.34
CA SER A 118 2.98 25.50 11.15
C SER A 118 1.47 25.37 11.38
N GLU A 119 1.00 25.97 12.48
CA GLU A 119 -0.44 26.00 12.80
C GLU A 119 -1.28 26.59 11.66
N THR A 120 -0.78 27.66 11.02
CA THR A 120 -1.44 28.27 9.85
C THR A 120 -1.59 27.30 8.70
N GLN A 121 -0.54 26.49 8.42
CA GLN A 121 -0.60 25.49 7.36
C GLN A 121 -1.60 24.37 7.69
N ILE A 122 -1.62 23.90 8.94
CA ILE A 122 -2.56 22.87 9.36
C ILE A 122 -4.00 23.40 9.28
N ASN A 123 -4.30 24.59 9.80
CA ASN A 123 -5.63 25.18 9.75
C ASN A 123 -6.12 25.36 8.30
N HIS A 124 -5.24 25.77 7.40
CA HIS A 124 -5.57 25.86 5.98
C HIS A 124 -5.91 24.51 5.37
N ILE A 125 -5.10 23.47 5.65
CA ILE A 125 -5.34 22.12 5.14
C ILE A 125 -6.63 21.53 5.75
N GLU A 126 -6.87 21.73 7.05
CA GLU A 126 -8.10 21.29 7.71
C GLU A 126 -9.35 21.93 7.10
N THR A 127 -9.29 23.23 6.79
CA THR A 127 -10.39 23.94 6.11
C THR A 127 -10.70 23.29 4.77
N ILE A 128 -9.69 23.00 3.96
CA ILE A 128 -9.85 22.31 2.67
C ILE A 128 -10.44 20.91 2.89
N LEU A 129 -9.89 20.15 3.81
CA LEU A 129 -10.27 18.75 4.03
C LEU A 129 -11.64 18.58 4.69
N ASN A 130 -12.22 19.63 5.29
CA ASN A 130 -13.60 19.59 5.76
C ASN A 130 -14.57 19.30 4.62
N THR A 131 -14.37 19.85 3.43
CA THR A 131 -15.17 19.53 2.24
C THR A 131 -15.10 18.02 1.91
N TYR A 132 -13.92 17.40 2.02
CA TYR A 132 -13.78 15.96 1.78
C TYR A 132 -14.48 15.12 2.86
N LYS A 133 -14.47 15.57 4.12
CA LYS A 133 -15.24 14.92 5.20
C LYS A 133 -16.75 15.02 4.96
N GLU A 134 -17.22 16.19 4.53
CA GLU A 134 -18.65 16.42 4.23
C GLU A 134 -19.18 15.52 3.12
N ILE A 135 -18.35 15.21 2.11
CA ILE A 135 -18.71 14.27 1.04
C ILE A 135 -18.42 12.80 1.39
N GLY A 136 -17.98 12.50 2.63
CA GLY A 136 -17.94 11.16 3.19
C GLY A 136 -16.57 10.52 3.28
N TYR A 137 -15.46 11.20 3.00
CA TYR A 137 -14.13 10.63 3.21
C TYR A 137 -13.72 10.64 4.68
N SER A 138 -13.11 9.53 5.14
CA SER A 138 -12.38 9.52 6.40
C SER A 138 -11.07 10.32 6.24
N VAL A 139 -10.85 11.30 7.11
CA VAL A 139 -9.66 12.16 7.08
C VAL A 139 -9.00 12.19 8.44
N GLN A 140 -7.74 11.84 8.48
CA GLN A 140 -6.94 11.78 9.70
C GLN A 140 -5.62 12.53 9.53
N PHE A 141 -5.12 13.08 10.64
CA PHE A 141 -3.81 13.75 10.70
C PHE A 141 -2.90 12.97 11.64
N VAL A 142 -1.63 12.83 11.27
CA VAL A 142 -0.63 12.15 12.08
C VAL A 142 0.65 12.98 12.20
N GLY A 143 1.15 13.07 13.41
CA GLY A 143 2.45 13.61 13.79
C GLY A 143 3.14 12.66 14.76
N LYS A 144 4.22 13.11 15.41
CA LYS A 144 4.98 12.28 16.37
C LYS A 144 4.15 11.85 17.56
N GLU A 145 3.35 12.78 18.12
CA GLU A 145 2.55 12.58 19.34
C GLU A 145 1.19 11.88 19.05
N THR A 146 0.87 11.62 17.80
CA THR A 146 -0.41 10.99 17.45
C THR A 146 -0.35 9.50 17.76
N ASP A 147 -1.35 8.98 18.47
CA ASP A 147 -1.53 7.55 18.61
C ASP A 147 -1.93 6.96 17.25
N LYS A 148 -1.03 6.17 16.67
CA LYS A 148 -1.20 5.61 15.35
C LYS A 148 -2.07 4.35 15.38
N VAL A 149 -2.18 3.68 16.54
CA VAL A 149 -3.07 2.53 16.72
C VAL A 149 -4.52 2.97 16.55
N ASP A 150 -4.90 4.10 17.13
CA ASP A 150 -6.25 4.65 16.97
C ASP A 150 -6.57 4.96 15.51
N ILE A 151 -5.60 5.43 14.73
CA ILE A 151 -5.77 5.67 13.30
C ILE A 151 -6.05 4.36 12.57
N VAL A 152 -5.25 3.33 12.78
CA VAL A 152 -5.39 2.03 12.09
C VAL A 152 -6.71 1.35 12.46
N ASN A 153 -7.16 1.47 13.69
CA ASN A 153 -8.44 0.92 14.16
C ASN A 153 -9.66 1.49 13.43
N THR A 154 -9.53 2.63 12.74
CA THR A 154 -10.62 3.19 11.91
C THR A 154 -10.65 2.63 10.49
N TRP A 155 -9.62 1.89 10.09
CA TRP A 155 -9.53 1.30 8.75
C TRP A 155 -10.26 -0.05 8.68
N PRO A 156 -10.69 -0.48 7.49
CA PRO A 156 -11.30 -1.80 7.36
C PRO A 156 -10.28 -2.90 7.75
N ASN A 157 -10.79 -4.01 8.28
CA ASN A 157 -9.97 -5.19 8.50
C ASN A 157 -9.55 -5.80 7.17
N GLY A 158 -8.34 -6.37 7.13
CA GLY A 158 -7.83 -7.06 5.95
C GLY A 158 -6.61 -6.39 5.33
N LEU A 159 -6.47 -6.49 4.02
CA LEU A 159 -5.31 -5.98 3.28
C LEU A 159 -5.47 -4.50 2.97
N ILE A 160 -4.68 -3.67 3.65
CA ILE A 160 -4.66 -2.22 3.47
C ILE A 160 -3.46 -1.80 2.63
N VAL A 161 -3.70 -0.98 1.62
CA VAL A 161 -2.65 -0.39 0.78
C VAL A 161 -2.47 1.08 1.12
N LEU A 162 -1.23 1.47 1.42
CA LEU A 162 -0.84 2.87 1.55
C LEU A 162 -0.34 3.39 0.19
N SER A 163 -1.02 4.38 -0.36
CA SER A 163 -0.66 5.03 -1.62
C SER A 163 -0.37 6.52 -1.41
N GLY A 164 0.55 7.08 -2.16
CA GLY A 164 0.91 8.50 -2.06
C GLY A 164 2.27 8.79 -2.66
N GLN A 165 2.58 10.07 -2.81
CA GLN A 165 3.83 10.56 -3.38
C GLN A 165 5.06 10.07 -2.59
N SER A 166 6.24 10.06 -3.22
CA SER A 166 7.50 9.82 -2.50
C SER A 166 7.74 10.92 -1.47
N GLY A 167 8.27 10.53 -0.30
CA GLY A 167 8.60 11.47 0.77
C GLY A 167 7.43 11.92 1.66
N VAL A 168 6.20 11.44 1.43
CA VAL A 168 5.04 11.76 2.31
C VAL A 168 5.02 10.99 3.65
N GLY A 169 6.02 10.15 3.94
CA GLY A 169 6.13 9.47 5.23
C GLY A 169 5.45 8.11 5.35
N LYS A 170 5.12 7.42 4.23
CA LYS A 170 4.54 6.07 4.27
C LYS A 170 5.41 5.06 5.03
N SER A 171 6.69 4.97 4.67
CA SER A 171 7.63 4.07 5.34
C SER A 171 7.82 4.40 6.81
N THR A 172 7.89 5.68 7.16
CA THR A 172 7.96 6.15 8.54
C THR A 172 6.71 5.72 9.33
N PHE A 173 5.53 5.86 8.71
CA PHE A 173 4.28 5.43 9.33
C PHE A 173 4.28 3.92 9.59
N ILE A 174 4.65 3.09 8.59
CA ILE A 174 4.71 1.63 8.74
C ILE A 174 5.75 1.23 9.81
N ASN A 175 6.94 1.82 9.81
CA ASN A 175 7.99 1.53 10.80
C ASN A 175 7.56 1.80 12.24
N THR A 176 6.51 2.61 12.46
CA THR A 176 5.97 2.83 13.81
C THR A 176 5.28 1.58 14.37
N PHE A 177 4.63 0.79 13.50
CA PHE A 177 3.97 -0.46 13.90
C PHE A 177 4.90 -1.65 13.87
N LYS A 178 5.86 -1.63 12.95
CA LYS A 178 6.80 -2.73 12.71
C LYS A 178 8.23 -2.18 12.56
N PRO A 179 8.85 -1.74 13.68
CA PRO A 179 10.21 -1.19 13.66
C PRO A 179 11.25 -2.17 13.10
N GLU A 180 11.00 -3.47 13.27
CA GLU A 180 11.86 -4.55 12.78
C GLU A 180 11.96 -4.60 11.25
N LEU A 181 11.00 -4.03 10.51
CA LEU A 181 11.06 -3.96 9.05
C LEU A 181 12.13 -3.00 8.57
N ASN A 182 12.48 -2.00 9.39
CA ASN A 182 13.47 -0.98 9.08
C ASN A 182 13.39 -0.48 7.63
N LEU A 183 12.16 -0.18 7.18
CA LEU A 183 11.93 0.31 5.82
C LEU A 183 12.73 1.58 5.60
N GLU A 184 13.43 1.66 4.47
CA GLU A 184 14.20 2.86 4.11
C GLU A 184 13.31 4.09 4.09
N THR A 185 13.59 5.01 4.99
CA THR A 185 12.99 6.34 5.03
C THR A 185 13.96 7.28 4.32
N ASN A 186 13.75 7.51 3.03
CA ASN A 186 14.57 8.47 2.30
C ASN A 186 14.14 9.89 2.68
N ASP A 187 15.05 10.61 3.32
CA ASP A 187 15.02 12.07 3.32
C ASP A 187 14.97 12.56 1.87
N ILE A 188 14.14 13.56 1.62
CA ILE A 188 14.03 14.16 0.28
C ILE A 188 15.41 14.66 -0.11
N SER A 189 16.14 13.90 -0.91
CA SER A 189 17.39 14.39 -1.46
C SER A 189 17.06 15.55 -2.39
N LYS A 190 17.36 16.78 -1.97
CA LYS A 190 17.18 18.03 -2.73
C LYS A 190 17.88 18.03 -4.09
N SER A 191 18.63 16.98 -4.42
CA SER A 191 19.49 16.92 -5.61
C SER A 191 18.97 16.08 -6.79
N LEU A 192 17.83 15.40 -6.68
CA LEU A 192 17.35 14.54 -7.78
C LEU A 192 15.93 14.91 -8.22
N ASN A 193 15.86 15.90 -9.10
CA ASN A 193 14.67 16.24 -9.90
C ASN A 193 14.31 15.18 -10.96
N ARG A 194 14.71 13.92 -10.76
CA ARG A 194 14.33 12.79 -11.63
C ARG A 194 13.93 11.61 -10.75
N GLY A 195 12.63 11.32 -10.73
CA GLY A 195 12.03 10.21 -10.02
C GLY A 195 12.66 8.85 -10.41
N LYS A 196 13.66 8.42 -9.66
CA LYS A 196 13.97 7.00 -9.56
C LYS A 196 12.89 6.38 -8.69
N HIS A 197 12.03 5.58 -9.31
CA HIS A 197 11.02 4.78 -8.64
C HIS A 197 11.69 3.87 -7.61
N THR A 198 11.57 4.21 -6.33
CA THR A 198 12.26 3.50 -5.25
C THR A 198 11.51 2.25 -4.79
N THR A 199 10.24 2.10 -5.12
CA THR A 199 9.46 0.92 -4.73
C THR A 199 9.54 -0.14 -5.82
N ARG A 200 10.59 -0.95 -5.80
CA ARG A 200 10.77 -2.11 -6.71
C ARG A 200 10.14 -3.39 -6.18
N HIS A 201 9.67 -3.39 -4.95
CA HIS A 201 9.10 -4.54 -4.28
C HIS A 201 7.70 -4.22 -3.78
N VAL A 202 6.78 -5.15 -3.96
CA VAL A 202 5.48 -5.18 -3.32
C VAL A 202 5.51 -6.34 -2.35
N GLU A 203 5.25 -6.07 -1.08
CA GLU A 203 5.27 -7.05 -0.01
C GLU A 203 4.17 -6.72 0.98
N LEU A 204 3.50 -7.74 1.51
CA LEU A 204 2.54 -7.61 2.59
C LEU A 204 3.25 -7.77 3.93
N PHE A 205 2.87 -6.91 4.87
CA PHE A 205 3.31 -6.96 6.26
C PHE A 205 2.09 -7.20 7.14
N GLU A 206 2.18 -8.18 8.01
CA GLU A 206 1.15 -8.51 9.03
C GLU A 206 1.38 -7.74 10.32
#